data_71051df73c5fda7c937c402d2341578d
#
_entry.id   71051df73c5fda7c937c402d2341578d
#
_cell.length_a   1.000
_cell.length_b   1.000
_cell.length_c   1.000
_cell.angle_alpha   90.00
_cell.angle_beta   90.00
_cell.angle_gamma   90.00
#
_symmetry.space_group_name_H-M   'P 1'
#
loop_
_entity.id
_entity.type
_entity.pdbx_description
1 polymer ?
#
loop_
_entity_poly.entity_id
_entity_poly.type
_entity_poly.pdbx_seq_one_letter_code
_entity_poly.pdbx_strand_id
1 'polypeptide(L)'
;MRARRYLAVFACLAFAGTPAVLHAQGTVASAAAESLIIRTDDIGMSHSVNMAMERLVGTGLPLSVSVLFVCPWYQEAVEILKQHPRVAVGIHLALNSEWKNYRWGPVAGRSAVPSLVDENGFFFPSADALHQHNPVLAEVEKEFRAQIDRALRSGLKVDYVDYHMGTATRWPEFRALTERLAQEYGLGMSEYFGETEDAPQYSAAPAVKGDSLVAMINRLKPGLSLVVTHVGIDDAELGALLDMNTDQPLPEMSKNRQGELTALTSPRFSAALKARNVVLLTYRDLISREGLKSMRRPVE
;
A
#
# COMPACT_ATOMS: atom_id res chain seq x y z
N MET A 1 -53.92 -17.16 -75.84
CA MET A 1 -53.98 -15.72 -76.14
C MET A 1 -52.82 -14.99 -75.55
N ARG A 2 -52.11 -14.22 -76.39
CA ARG A 2 -51.06 -13.21 -76.19
C ARG A 2 -49.74 -13.69 -75.57
N ALA A 3 -48.78 -13.82 -76.47
CA ALA A 3 -47.33 -13.85 -76.26
C ALA A 3 -46.80 -12.54 -75.63
N ARG A 4 -45.77 -12.63 -74.78
CA ARG A 4 -44.90 -11.50 -74.52
C ARG A 4 -43.43 -11.93 -74.66
N ARG A 5 -42.74 -11.13 -75.43
CA ARG A 5 -41.37 -11.25 -75.91
C ARG A 5 -40.37 -10.97 -74.77
N TYR A 6 -39.29 -11.76 -74.75
CA TYR A 6 -38.13 -11.49 -73.86
C TYR A 6 -37.17 -10.58 -74.66
N LEU A 7 -36.75 -9.50 -74.01
CA LEU A 7 -35.68 -8.62 -74.49
C LEU A 7 -34.45 -8.93 -73.63
N ALA A 8 -33.37 -9.41 -74.19
CA ALA A 8 -32.12 -9.63 -73.53
C ALA A 8 -31.30 -8.34 -73.60
N VAL A 9 -30.86 -7.85 -72.45
CA VAL A 9 -29.93 -6.74 -72.32
C VAL A 9 -28.59 -7.29 -71.88
N PHE A 10 -27.57 -7.16 -72.68
CA PHE A 10 -26.18 -7.44 -72.33
C PHE A 10 -25.64 -6.26 -71.56
N ALA A 11 -25.20 -6.48 -70.30
CA ALA A 11 -24.47 -5.50 -69.53
C ALA A 11 -22.97 -5.87 -69.48
N CYS A 12 -22.15 -5.00 -70.08
CA CYS A 12 -20.69 -5.07 -69.93
C CYS A 12 -20.25 -4.67 -68.54
N LEU A 13 -19.60 -5.59 -67.80
CA LEU A 13 -18.95 -5.31 -66.59
C LEU A 13 -17.52 -4.80 -66.81
N ALA A 14 -17.28 -3.52 -66.53
CA ALA A 14 -15.94 -2.94 -66.50
C ALA A 14 -15.35 -3.19 -65.12
N PHE A 15 -14.23 -3.93 -65.04
CA PHE A 15 -13.44 -4.09 -63.80
C PHE A 15 -12.60 -2.83 -63.61
N ALA A 16 -13.00 -1.99 -62.62
CA ALA A 16 -12.16 -0.92 -62.11
C ALA A 16 -11.36 -1.48 -60.90
N GLY A 17 -10.09 -1.71 -61.11
CA GLY A 17 -9.14 -2.07 -60.06
C GLY A 17 -8.90 -0.86 -59.11
N THR A 18 -9.30 -0.97 -57.88
CA THR A 18 -8.94 0.00 -56.83
C THR A 18 -7.56 -0.35 -56.26
N PRO A 19 -6.63 0.61 -56.14
CA PRO A 19 -5.35 0.36 -55.50
C PRO A 19 -5.56 0.14 -54.00
N ALA A 20 -5.07 -1.00 -53.50
CA ALA A 20 -5.03 -1.27 -52.07
C ALA A 20 -4.01 -0.32 -51.39
N VAL A 21 -4.51 0.66 -50.67
CA VAL A 21 -3.68 1.47 -49.76
C VAL A 21 -3.35 0.60 -48.56
N LEU A 22 -2.12 0.08 -48.50
CA LEU A 22 -1.56 -0.53 -47.28
C LEU A 22 -1.46 0.58 -46.22
N HIS A 23 -2.40 0.61 -45.28
CA HIS A 23 -2.22 1.32 -44.05
C HIS A 23 -1.24 0.51 -43.21
N ALA A 24 0.02 0.94 -43.18
CA ALA A 24 0.96 0.51 -42.15
C ALA A 24 0.42 1.06 -40.80
N GLN A 25 -0.32 0.23 -40.08
CA GLN A 25 -0.60 0.47 -38.68
C GLN A 25 0.72 0.28 -37.92
N GLY A 26 1.48 1.35 -37.82
CA GLY A 26 2.54 1.45 -36.85
C GLY A 26 1.90 1.32 -35.44
N THR A 27 2.07 0.17 -34.82
CA THR A 27 1.84 0.02 -33.39
C THR A 27 2.83 0.93 -32.71
N VAL A 28 2.42 2.16 -32.42
CA VAL A 28 3.08 2.98 -31.40
C VAL A 28 2.89 2.18 -30.11
N ALA A 29 3.97 1.53 -29.64
CA ALA A 29 4.00 0.96 -28.32
C ALA A 29 3.60 2.09 -27.39
N SER A 30 2.40 2.01 -26.79
CA SER A 30 1.96 2.95 -25.78
C SER A 30 3.03 2.90 -24.68
N ALA A 31 3.73 4.01 -24.48
CA ALA A 31 4.64 4.11 -23.36
C ALA A 31 3.84 3.72 -22.09
N ALA A 32 4.37 2.79 -21.30
CA ALA A 32 3.71 2.37 -20.09
C ALA A 32 3.38 3.63 -19.27
N ALA A 33 2.14 3.72 -18.76
CA ALA A 33 1.71 4.89 -17.98
C ALA A 33 2.54 4.99 -16.70
N GLU A 34 2.82 6.20 -16.23
CA GLU A 34 3.37 6.45 -14.90
C GLU A 34 2.27 6.20 -13.88
N SER A 35 2.37 5.12 -13.13
CA SER A 35 1.39 4.73 -12.11
C SER A 35 2.01 4.81 -10.71
N LEU A 36 1.22 5.24 -9.74
CA LEU A 36 1.68 5.43 -8.37
C LEU A 36 0.67 4.85 -7.38
N ILE A 37 1.17 4.07 -6.43
CA ILE A 37 0.47 3.71 -5.20
C ILE A 37 0.96 4.64 -4.09
N ILE A 38 0.02 5.25 -3.39
CA ILE A 38 0.28 5.93 -2.12
C ILE A 38 -0.20 4.99 -1.02
N ARG A 39 0.75 4.46 -0.23
CA ARG A 39 0.47 3.65 0.95
C ARG A 39 0.78 4.46 2.20
N THR A 40 -0.15 4.50 3.14
CA THR A 40 0.07 5.12 4.45
C THR A 40 -0.01 4.07 5.55
N ASP A 41 1.07 3.98 6.32
CA ASP A 41 1.30 2.93 7.30
C ASP A 41 0.96 3.38 8.73
N ASP A 42 1.01 2.46 9.68
CA ASP A 42 0.79 2.64 11.13
C ASP A 42 -0.61 3.13 11.54
N ILE A 43 -1.61 3.05 10.68
CA ILE A 43 -2.96 3.47 11.00
C ILE A 43 -3.53 2.57 12.11
N GLY A 44 -4.22 3.18 13.08
CA GLY A 44 -4.66 2.47 14.28
C GLY A 44 -3.61 2.46 15.41
N MET A 45 -2.42 3.02 15.19
CA MET A 45 -1.40 3.13 16.23
C MET A 45 -1.86 4.06 17.36
N SER A 46 -2.31 5.26 17.03
CA SER A 46 -2.74 6.28 18.00
C SER A 46 -3.90 7.11 17.47
N HIS A 47 -4.56 7.88 18.37
CA HIS A 47 -5.60 8.82 17.95
C HIS A 47 -5.06 9.89 16.99
N SER A 48 -3.90 10.45 17.26
CA SER A 48 -3.26 11.48 16.41
C SER A 48 -2.97 10.96 15.00
N VAL A 49 -2.59 9.69 14.85
CA VAL A 49 -2.38 9.04 13.55
C VAL A 49 -3.71 8.84 12.82
N ASN A 50 -4.74 8.39 13.53
CA ASN A 50 -6.07 8.17 12.96
C ASN A 50 -6.69 9.48 12.47
N MET A 51 -6.57 10.57 13.22
CA MET A 51 -7.06 11.90 12.81
C MET A 51 -6.30 12.44 11.59
N ALA A 52 -5.01 12.15 11.48
CA ALA A 52 -4.23 12.46 10.28
C ALA A 52 -4.72 11.66 9.07
N MET A 53 -4.95 10.37 9.25
CA MET A 53 -5.52 9.50 8.21
C MET A 53 -6.90 9.99 7.77
N GLU A 54 -7.79 10.35 8.69
CA GLU A 54 -9.11 10.89 8.36
C GLU A 54 -9.02 12.14 7.47
N ARG A 55 -8.09 13.07 7.79
CA ARG A 55 -7.83 14.25 6.93
C ARG A 55 -7.32 13.84 5.55
N LEU A 56 -6.42 12.87 5.49
CA LEU A 56 -5.84 12.42 4.24
C LEU A 56 -6.88 11.73 3.35
N VAL A 57 -7.68 10.80 3.88
CA VAL A 57 -8.74 10.11 3.08
C VAL A 57 -9.85 11.08 2.66
N GLY A 58 -10.09 12.13 3.45
CA GLY A 58 -11.00 13.22 3.13
C GLY A 58 -10.61 14.02 1.87
N THR A 59 -9.37 13.93 1.40
CA THR A 59 -8.93 14.56 0.13
C THR A 59 -9.52 13.87 -1.10
N GLY A 60 -9.98 12.63 -0.97
CA GLY A 60 -10.49 11.82 -2.07
C GLY A 60 -9.41 11.20 -2.97
N LEU A 61 -8.13 11.34 -2.63
CA LEU A 61 -7.05 10.65 -3.33
C LEU A 61 -7.24 9.12 -3.24
N PRO A 62 -6.96 8.35 -4.32
CA PRO A 62 -6.82 6.91 -4.24
C PRO A 62 -5.68 6.55 -3.28
N LEU A 63 -6.01 5.82 -2.21
CA LEU A 63 -5.08 5.48 -1.14
C LEU A 63 -5.15 4.00 -0.78
N SER A 64 -4.01 3.45 -0.39
CA SER A 64 -3.89 2.19 0.32
C SER A 64 -3.47 2.50 1.76
N VAL A 65 -4.20 1.96 2.74
CA VAL A 65 -4.02 2.26 4.17
C VAL A 65 -3.70 0.97 4.91
N SER A 66 -2.58 0.93 5.61
CA SER A 66 -2.11 -0.24 6.35
C SER A 66 -2.38 -0.07 7.84
N VAL A 67 -3.24 -0.93 8.38
CA VAL A 67 -3.76 -0.82 9.75
C VAL A 67 -3.02 -1.77 10.70
N LEU A 68 -2.51 -1.22 11.80
CA LEU A 68 -1.94 -1.95 12.93
C LEU A 68 -3.05 -2.53 13.81
N PHE A 69 -3.54 -3.72 13.47
CA PHE A 69 -4.58 -4.39 14.26
C PHE A 69 -4.09 -4.89 15.63
N VAL A 70 -2.81 -4.78 15.92
CA VAL A 70 -2.23 -5.04 17.26
C VAL A 70 -2.48 -3.89 18.22
N CYS A 71 -2.60 -2.66 17.74
CA CYS A 71 -2.74 -1.46 18.54
C CYS A 71 -4.20 -1.19 18.92
N PRO A 72 -4.52 -0.74 20.15
CA PRO A 72 -5.91 -0.55 20.59
C PRO A 72 -6.71 0.44 19.73
N TRP A 73 -6.08 1.47 19.20
CA TRP A 73 -6.72 2.50 18.37
C TRP A 73 -7.18 2.02 16.98
N TYR A 74 -6.93 0.74 16.62
CA TYR A 74 -7.46 0.18 15.36
C TYR A 74 -8.99 0.28 15.28
N GLN A 75 -9.69 0.27 16.41
CA GLN A 75 -11.16 0.34 16.41
C GLN A 75 -11.66 1.66 15.84
N GLU A 76 -11.03 2.79 16.22
CA GLU A 76 -11.35 4.10 15.66
C GLU A 76 -10.99 4.16 14.16
N ALA A 77 -9.82 3.63 13.78
CA ALA A 77 -9.44 3.53 12.37
C ALA A 77 -10.47 2.76 11.55
N VAL A 78 -11.02 1.66 12.09
CA VAL A 78 -12.10 0.88 11.46
C VAL A 78 -13.34 1.72 11.24
N GLU A 79 -13.79 2.50 12.23
CA GLU A 79 -14.99 3.34 12.09
C GLU A 79 -14.81 4.45 11.05
N ILE A 80 -13.63 5.05 10.98
CA ILE A 80 -13.30 6.03 9.95
C ILE A 80 -13.30 5.36 8.56
N LEU A 81 -12.59 4.22 8.41
CA LEU A 81 -12.44 3.55 7.13
C LEU A 81 -13.76 2.97 6.58
N LYS A 82 -14.70 2.59 7.44
CA LYS A 82 -16.06 2.21 7.01
C LYS A 82 -16.79 3.33 6.26
N GLN A 83 -16.49 4.59 6.57
CA GLN A 83 -17.06 5.75 5.89
C GLN A 83 -16.35 6.06 4.57
N HIS A 84 -15.19 5.42 4.32
CA HIS A 84 -14.36 5.62 3.12
C HIS A 84 -14.14 4.33 2.32
N PRO A 85 -15.19 3.68 1.79
CA PRO A 85 -15.12 2.33 1.19
C PRO A 85 -14.25 2.23 -0.07
N ARG A 86 -13.85 3.35 -0.65
CA ARG A 86 -12.92 3.39 -1.81
C ARG A 86 -11.47 3.21 -1.43
N VAL A 87 -11.10 3.44 -0.18
CA VAL A 87 -9.75 3.21 0.33
C VAL A 87 -9.47 1.71 0.33
N ALA A 88 -8.32 1.30 -0.19
CA ALA A 88 -7.85 -0.08 -0.06
C ALA A 88 -7.26 -0.27 1.34
N VAL A 89 -7.69 -1.32 2.03
CA VAL A 89 -7.26 -1.57 3.41
C VAL A 89 -6.31 -2.75 3.45
N GLY A 90 -5.14 -2.53 4.03
CA GLY A 90 -4.14 -3.54 4.33
C GLY A 90 -4.05 -3.86 5.83
N ILE A 91 -3.48 -5.01 6.12
CA ILE A 91 -3.09 -5.41 7.47
C ILE A 91 -1.59 -5.15 7.60
N HIS A 92 -1.23 -4.21 8.48
CA HIS A 92 0.16 -3.94 8.83
C HIS A 92 0.63 -4.98 9.85
N LEU A 93 1.13 -6.13 9.37
CA LEU A 93 1.58 -7.25 10.21
C LEU A 93 2.76 -6.81 11.07
N ALA A 94 2.61 -6.89 12.39
CA ALA A 94 3.61 -6.41 13.33
C ALA A 94 4.09 -7.50 14.28
N LEU A 95 5.40 -7.53 14.50
CA LEU A 95 6.09 -8.32 15.53
C LEU A 95 7.02 -7.45 16.38
N ASN A 96 6.91 -6.13 16.22
CA ASN A 96 7.75 -5.13 16.88
C ASN A 96 6.89 -4.09 17.58
N SER A 97 7.45 -3.47 18.63
CA SER A 97 6.86 -2.37 19.38
C SER A 97 7.98 -1.44 19.85
N GLU A 98 8.33 -0.45 19.04
CA GLU A 98 9.53 0.37 19.16
C GLU A 98 9.42 1.56 20.11
N TRP A 99 8.20 1.95 20.52
CA TRP A 99 7.99 3.17 21.30
C TRP A 99 8.15 2.95 22.81
N LYS A 100 9.07 3.65 23.44
CA LYS A 100 9.42 3.49 24.86
C LYS A 100 8.21 3.59 25.81
N ASN A 101 7.34 4.55 25.58
CA ASN A 101 6.21 4.85 26.47
C ASN A 101 4.88 4.32 25.97
N TYR A 102 4.88 3.65 24.81
CA TYR A 102 3.69 3.14 24.15
C TYR A 102 4.00 1.80 23.50
N ARG A 103 3.95 0.74 24.28
CA ARG A 103 4.28 -0.62 23.87
C ARG A 103 3.00 -1.42 23.64
N TRP A 104 3.02 -2.27 22.65
CA TRP A 104 1.96 -3.23 22.42
C TRP A 104 2.50 -4.65 22.38
N GLY A 105 1.59 -5.60 22.62
CA GLY A 105 1.90 -7.03 22.59
C GLY A 105 1.02 -7.78 21.59
N PRO A 106 1.15 -9.11 21.55
CA PRO A 106 0.50 -9.94 20.57
C PRO A 106 -1.01 -10.01 20.71
N VAL A 107 -1.70 -10.06 19.56
CA VAL A 107 -3.15 -10.32 19.45
C VAL A 107 -3.50 -11.71 19.97
N ALA A 108 -2.65 -12.70 19.73
CA ALA A 108 -2.82 -14.07 20.23
C ALA A 108 -2.68 -14.18 21.76
N GLY A 109 -2.10 -13.13 22.40
CA GLY A 109 -1.82 -13.10 23.83
C GLY A 109 -0.46 -13.70 24.19
N ARG A 110 0.23 -13.06 25.14
CA ARG A 110 1.62 -13.41 25.52
C ARG A 110 1.83 -14.88 25.90
N SER A 111 0.85 -15.50 26.53
CA SER A 111 0.95 -16.91 26.95
C SER A 111 0.86 -17.89 25.78
N ALA A 112 0.31 -17.45 24.65
CA ALA A 112 0.16 -18.28 23.44
C ALA A 112 1.37 -18.17 22.50
N VAL A 113 2.17 -17.10 22.64
CA VAL A 113 3.33 -16.79 21.78
C VAL A 113 4.51 -16.22 22.63
N PRO A 114 4.97 -16.97 23.65
CA PRO A 114 5.96 -16.46 24.61
C PRO A 114 7.32 -16.13 24.00
N SER A 115 7.70 -16.73 22.87
CA SER A 115 8.96 -16.41 22.19
C SER A 115 8.96 -15.06 21.44
N LEU A 116 7.80 -14.43 21.31
CA LEU A 116 7.65 -13.16 20.58
C LEU A 116 7.65 -11.94 21.49
N VAL A 117 7.71 -12.13 22.82
CA VAL A 117 7.56 -11.04 23.77
C VAL A 117 8.68 -10.99 24.79
N ASP A 118 8.91 -9.78 25.32
CA ASP A 118 9.79 -9.55 26.45
C ASP A 118 9.15 -10.00 27.78
N GLU A 119 9.88 -9.85 28.87
CA GLU A 119 9.41 -10.19 30.24
C GLU A 119 8.13 -9.47 30.68
N ASN A 120 7.85 -8.30 30.09
CA ASN A 120 6.66 -7.51 30.34
C ASN A 120 5.47 -7.90 29.44
N GLY A 121 5.70 -8.77 28.47
CA GLY A 121 4.68 -9.25 27.53
C GLY A 121 4.45 -8.34 26.33
N PHE A 122 5.38 -7.45 26.02
CA PHE A 122 5.37 -6.61 24.83
C PHE A 122 6.26 -7.21 23.73
N PHE A 123 5.95 -6.93 22.47
CA PHE A 123 6.87 -7.25 21.37
C PHE A 123 8.22 -6.54 21.57
N PHE A 124 9.28 -7.14 21.03
CA PHE A 124 10.60 -6.53 21.02
C PHE A 124 10.64 -5.24 20.20
N PRO A 125 11.56 -4.30 20.50
CA PRO A 125 11.57 -3.00 19.82
C PRO A 125 11.99 -3.07 18.35
N SER A 126 12.71 -4.11 17.93
CA SER A 126 13.19 -4.24 16.56
C SER A 126 13.17 -5.70 16.08
N ALA A 127 13.26 -5.88 14.77
CA ALA A 127 13.41 -7.19 14.16
C ALA A 127 14.64 -7.93 14.67
N ASP A 128 15.78 -7.24 14.80
CA ASP A 128 17.04 -7.85 15.28
C ASP A 128 16.93 -8.26 16.76
N ALA A 129 16.28 -7.45 17.61
CA ALA A 129 16.04 -7.82 18.99
C ALA A 129 15.13 -9.05 19.10
N LEU A 130 14.08 -9.13 18.30
CA LEU A 130 13.23 -10.31 18.20
C LEU A 130 14.04 -11.54 17.78
N HIS A 131 14.86 -11.43 16.72
CA HIS A 131 15.64 -12.55 16.20
C HIS A 131 16.64 -13.11 17.22
N GLN A 132 17.29 -12.24 18.01
CA GLN A 132 18.21 -12.62 19.09
C GLN A 132 17.53 -13.46 20.19
N HIS A 133 16.20 -13.37 20.31
CA HIS A 133 15.40 -14.17 21.24
C HIS A 133 14.89 -15.47 20.65
N ASN A 134 15.36 -15.85 19.44
CA ASN A 134 15.03 -17.11 18.77
C ASN A 134 13.50 -17.36 18.66
N PRO A 135 12.76 -16.53 17.91
CA PRO A 135 11.32 -16.64 17.80
C PRO A 135 10.93 -18.00 17.21
N VAL A 136 9.91 -18.65 17.78
CA VAL A 136 9.38 -19.92 17.31
C VAL A 136 8.43 -19.65 16.14
N LEU A 137 8.74 -20.20 14.94
CA LEU A 137 7.97 -19.92 13.71
C LEU A 137 6.48 -20.27 13.85
N ALA A 138 6.12 -21.32 14.59
CA ALA A 138 4.73 -21.67 14.84
C ALA A 138 4.00 -20.62 15.72
N GLU A 139 4.72 -19.88 16.56
CA GLU A 139 4.17 -18.77 17.32
C GLU A 139 4.02 -17.53 16.46
N VAL A 140 4.96 -17.26 15.54
CA VAL A 140 4.83 -16.21 14.52
C VAL A 140 3.59 -16.46 13.67
N GLU A 141 3.38 -17.71 13.21
CA GLU A 141 2.17 -18.07 12.46
C GLU A 141 0.89 -17.82 13.26
N LYS A 142 0.89 -18.25 14.52
CA LYS A 142 -0.26 -18.06 15.41
C LYS A 142 -0.61 -16.57 15.58
N GLU A 143 0.40 -15.75 15.74
CA GLU A 143 0.21 -14.30 15.88
C GLU A 143 -0.27 -13.65 14.58
N PHE A 144 0.35 -13.96 13.45
CA PHE A 144 -0.10 -13.41 12.17
C PHE A 144 -1.55 -13.81 11.85
N ARG A 145 -1.92 -15.06 12.09
CA ARG A 145 -3.33 -15.49 11.95
C ARG A 145 -4.25 -14.69 12.87
N ALA A 146 -3.85 -14.44 14.10
CA ALA A 146 -4.66 -13.67 15.04
C ALA A 146 -4.85 -12.21 14.59
N GLN A 147 -3.82 -11.58 14.02
CA GLN A 147 -3.90 -10.24 13.45
C GLN A 147 -4.81 -10.21 12.21
N ILE A 148 -4.63 -11.15 11.27
CA ILE A 148 -5.46 -11.27 10.07
C ILE A 148 -6.93 -11.53 10.45
N ASP A 149 -7.18 -12.48 11.34
CA ASP A 149 -8.53 -12.80 11.81
C ASP A 149 -9.22 -11.62 12.50
N ARG A 150 -8.47 -10.83 13.29
CA ARG A 150 -8.98 -9.59 13.89
C ARG A 150 -9.37 -8.58 12.81
N ALA A 151 -8.53 -8.40 11.79
CA ALA A 151 -8.79 -7.51 10.68
C ALA A 151 -10.06 -7.94 9.90
N LEU A 152 -10.17 -9.20 9.55
CA LEU A 152 -11.33 -9.73 8.82
C LEU A 152 -12.63 -9.63 9.63
N ARG A 153 -12.56 -9.81 10.95
CA ARG A 153 -13.73 -9.63 11.84
C ARG A 153 -14.12 -8.18 12.09
N SER A 154 -13.29 -7.20 11.70
CA SER A 154 -13.61 -5.77 11.86
C SER A 154 -14.79 -5.28 11.02
N GLY A 155 -15.14 -6.05 9.98
CA GLY A 155 -16.16 -5.69 9.00
C GLY A 155 -15.64 -4.79 7.86
N LEU A 156 -14.35 -4.49 7.82
CA LEU A 156 -13.72 -3.84 6.67
C LEU A 156 -13.50 -4.85 5.54
N LYS A 157 -13.53 -4.35 4.31
CA LYS A 157 -13.00 -5.10 3.18
C LYS A 157 -11.48 -4.98 3.20
N VAL A 158 -10.80 -6.04 3.62
CA VAL A 158 -9.35 -6.13 3.63
C VAL A 158 -8.87 -6.61 2.26
N ASP A 159 -7.87 -5.96 1.70
CA ASP A 159 -7.37 -6.21 0.34
C ASP A 159 -5.98 -6.86 0.34
N TYR A 160 -5.09 -6.46 1.25
CA TYR A 160 -3.68 -6.89 1.22
C TYR A 160 -3.07 -6.98 2.62
N VAL A 161 -1.86 -7.52 2.68
CA VAL A 161 -0.96 -7.47 3.84
C VAL A 161 0.31 -6.72 3.47
N ASP A 162 0.89 -6.07 4.44
CA ASP A 162 2.25 -5.55 4.45
C ASP A 162 2.87 -5.72 5.84
N TYR A 163 3.96 -5.05 6.17
CA TYR A 163 4.74 -5.43 7.32
C TYR A 163 5.40 -4.27 8.02
N HIS A 164 5.09 -4.12 9.31
CA HIS A 164 5.69 -3.14 10.17
C HIS A 164 7.20 -3.38 10.30
N MET A 165 8.00 -2.32 10.05
CA MET A 165 9.47 -2.36 10.09
C MET A 165 10.10 -3.49 9.24
N GLY A 166 9.40 -4.00 8.23
CA GLY A 166 9.88 -5.05 7.35
C GLY A 166 9.98 -6.45 8.00
N THR A 167 9.63 -6.61 9.27
CA THR A 167 9.95 -7.82 10.04
C THR A 167 9.32 -9.08 9.48
N ALA A 168 8.09 -9.02 8.98
CA ALA A 168 7.38 -10.20 8.48
C ALA A 168 7.96 -10.80 7.18
N THR A 169 8.92 -10.10 6.54
CA THR A 169 9.58 -10.58 5.31
C THR A 169 11.11 -10.55 5.39
N ARG A 170 11.67 -10.18 6.56
CA ARG A 170 13.12 -9.99 6.73
C ARG A 170 13.91 -11.29 6.58
N TRP A 171 13.40 -12.40 7.10
CA TRP A 171 14.03 -13.73 7.02
C TRP A 171 13.26 -14.64 6.08
N PRO A 172 13.93 -15.57 5.38
CA PRO A 172 13.30 -16.44 4.39
C PRO A 172 12.09 -17.22 4.93
N GLU A 173 12.18 -17.72 6.18
CA GLU A 173 11.09 -18.46 6.83
C GLU A 173 9.88 -17.58 7.17
N PHE A 174 10.11 -16.34 7.60
CA PHE A 174 9.02 -15.38 7.86
C PHE A 174 8.37 -14.95 6.56
N ARG A 175 9.16 -14.66 5.53
CA ARG A 175 8.67 -14.33 4.19
C ARG A 175 7.81 -15.46 3.63
N ALA A 176 8.30 -16.70 3.67
CA ALA A 176 7.56 -17.87 3.17
C ALA A 176 6.25 -18.08 3.95
N LEU A 177 6.27 -17.84 5.26
CA LEU A 177 5.07 -17.90 6.11
C LEU A 177 4.07 -16.80 5.69
N THR A 178 4.52 -15.57 5.55
CA THR A 178 3.66 -14.43 5.18
C THR A 178 3.03 -14.64 3.80
N GLU A 179 3.81 -15.09 2.82
CA GLU A 179 3.32 -15.43 1.48
C GLU A 179 2.24 -16.52 1.52
N ARG A 180 2.48 -17.59 2.29
CA ARG A 180 1.51 -18.67 2.47
C ARG A 180 0.21 -18.17 3.11
N LEU A 181 0.31 -17.36 4.17
CA LEU A 181 -0.86 -16.80 4.82
C LEU A 181 -1.63 -15.84 3.90
N ALA A 182 -0.95 -14.95 3.20
CA ALA A 182 -1.60 -14.09 2.22
C ALA A 182 -2.38 -14.90 1.18
N GLN A 183 -1.80 -15.97 0.67
CA GLN A 183 -2.46 -16.87 -0.28
C GLN A 183 -3.66 -17.60 0.35
N GLU A 184 -3.52 -18.17 1.56
CA GLU A 184 -4.58 -18.87 2.28
C GLU A 184 -5.79 -17.99 2.55
N TYR A 185 -5.55 -16.72 2.91
CA TYR A 185 -6.60 -15.75 3.20
C TYR A 185 -7.10 -14.99 1.96
N GLY A 186 -6.52 -15.22 0.79
CA GLY A 186 -6.90 -14.54 -0.45
C GLY A 186 -6.57 -13.05 -0.46
N LEU A 187 -5.46 -12.66 0.13
CA LEU A 187 -4.98 -11.29 0.25
C LEU A 187 -3.80 -11.02 -0.70
N GLY A 188 -3.71 -9.78 -1.21
CA GLY A 188 -2.51 -9.31 -1.88
C GLY A 188 -1.35 -9.12 -0.90
N MET A 189 -0.15 -8.92 -1.43
CA MET A 189 1.02 -8.47 -0.65
C MET A 189 1.57 -7.20 -1.27
N SER A 190 1.88 -6.22 -0.46
CA SER A 190 2.59 -5.03 -0.90
C SER A 190 3.96 -5.39 -1.46
N GLU A 191 4.40 -4.67 -2.50
CA GLU A 191 5.66 -4.88 -3.23
C GLU A 191 5.70 -6.11 -4.15
N TYR A 192 4.61 -6.89 -4.23
CA TYR A 192 4.54 -8.12 -5.03
C TYR A 192 3.88 -7.94 -6.41
N PHE A 193 3.57 -6.72 -6.82
CA PHE A 193 2.99 -6.41 -8.14
C PHE A 193 3.98 -5.68 -9.07
N GLY A 194 5.28 -5.74 -8.75
CA GLY A 194 6.34 -5.11 -9.55
C GLY A 194 6.50 -3.61 -9.28
N GLU A 195 6.09 -3.16 -8.10
CA GLU A 195 6.26 -1.78 -7.65
C GLU A 195 7.75 -1.46 -7.44
N THR A 196 8.15 -0.26 -7.84
CA THR A 196 9.43 0.33 -7.41
C THR A 196 9.16 1.32 -6.30
N GLU A 197 9.67 1.05 -5.11
CA GLU A 197 9.54 1.99 -3.99
C GLU A 197 10.46 3.20 -4.19
N ASP A 198 9.91 4.40 -3.99
CA ASP A 198 10.64 5.67 -3.94
C ASP A 198 9.95 6.56 -2.90
N ALA A 199 10.55 6.67 -1.71
CA ALA A 199 10.00 7.39 -0.58
C ALA A 199 10.99 8.44 -0.02
N PRO A 200 11.45 9.41 -0.84
CA PRO A 200 12.48 10.36 -0.45
C PRO A 200 12.03 11.31 0.68
N GLN A 201 10.73 11.49 0.86
CA GLN A 201 10.17 12.30 1.95
C GLN A 201 10.41 11.65 3.31
N TYR A 202 10.61 10.33 3.39
CA TYR A 202 10.76 9.64 4.67
C TYR A 202 11.91 10.22 5.50
N SER A 203 13.10 10.37 4.90
CA SER A 203 14.28 10.94 5.55
C SER A 203 14.40 12.46 5.43
N ALA A 204 13.54 13.12 4.65
CA ALA A 204 13.57 14.56 4.48
C ALA A 204 13.13 15.28 5.75
N ALA A 205 13.74 16.43 6.05
CA ALA A 205 13.29 17.27 7.15
C ALA A 205 11.80 17.68 6.98
N PRO A 206 11.03 17.86 8.08
CA PRO A 206 9.60 18.14 8.00
C PRO A 206 9.21 19.26 7.06
N ALA A 207 9.97 20.36 7.09
CA ALA A 207 9.71 21.54 6.27
C ALA A 207 9.85 21.34 4.76
N VAL A 208 10.62 20.36 4.31
CA VAL A 208 10.91 20.12 2.88
C VAL A 208 10.31 18.83 2.34
N LYS A 209 9.52 18.10 3.13
CA LYS A 209 8.86 16.86 2.68
C LYS A 209 7.97 17.08 1.45
N GLY A 210 7.27 18.21 1.39
CA GLY A 210 6.46 18.59 0.23
C GLY A 210 7.28 18.78 -1.04
N ASP A 211 8.44 19.43 -0.95
CA ASP A 211 9.36 19.59 -2.08
C ASP A 211 9.94 18.25 -2.51
N SER A 212 10.26 17.38 -1.56
CA SER A 212 10.77 16.03 -1.81
C SER A 212 9.75 15.19 -2.56
N LEU A 213 8.48 15.17 -2.15
CA LEU A 213 7.41 14.44 -2.85
C LEU A 213 7.16 15.00 -4.26
N VAL A 214 7.10 16.33 -4.43
CA VAL A 214 6.95 16.95 -5.75
C VAL A 214 8.12 16.59 -6.67
N ALA A 215 9.35 16.62 -6.15
CA ALA A 215 10.53 16.20 -6.90
C ALA A 215 10.46 14.72 -7.30
N MET A 216 9.97 13.84 -6.43
CA MET A 216 9.73 12.43 -6.73
C MET A 216 8.72 12.28 -7.88
N ILE A 217 7.56 12.96 -7.80
CA ILE A 217 6.56 12.94 -8.88
C ILE A 217 7.16 13.38 -10.22
N ASN A 218 7.97 14.45 -10.20
CA ASN A 218 8.56 15.00 -11.44
C ASN A 218 9.59 14.05 -12.09
N ARG A 219 10.15 13.09 -11.36
CA ARG A 219 11.12 12.10 -11.88
C ARG A 219 10.55 10.69 -12.04
N LEU A 220 9.24 10.49 -11.82
CA LEU A 220 8.62 9.18 -12.03
C LEU A 220 8.96 8.64 -13.41
N LYS A 221 9.18 7.34 -13.47
CA LYS A 221 9.42 6.59 -14.71
C LYS A 221 8.16 5.83 -15.11
N PRO A 222 8.01 5.48 -16.38
CA PRO A 222 6.97 4.56 -16.82
C PRO A 222 7.01 3.26 -16.00
N GLY A 223 5.83 2.80 -15.57
CA GLY A 223 5.68 1.63 -14.73
C GLY A 223 4.92 1.94 -13.44
N LEU A 224 5.02 1.03 -12.49
CA LEU A 224 4.34 1.13 -11.19
C LEU A 224 5.34 1.54 -10.11
N SER A 225 5.06 2.67 -9.47
CA SER A 225 5.82 3.16 -8.32
C SER A 225 5.02 3.03 -7.02
N LEU A 226 5.71 2.89 -5.91
CA LEU A 226 5.16 2.89 -4.56
C LEU A 226 5.79 4.01 -3.75
N VAL A 227 4.98 4.84 -3.11
CA VAL A 227 5.43 5.75 -2.06
C VAL A 227 4.81 5.33 -0.73
N VAL A 228 5.67 5.01 0.23
CA VAL A 228 5.27 4.68 1.61
C VAL A 228 5.31 5.95 2.43
N THR A 229 4.27 6.17 3.22
CA THR A 229 4.10 7.38 4.03
C THR A 229 3.61 7.04 5.44
N HIS A 230 3.91 7.92 6.39
CA HIS A 230 3.50 7.80 7.78
C HIS A 230 2.90 9.13 8.24
N VAL A 231 1.59 9.24 8.21
CA VAL A 231 0.92 10.48 8.59
C VAL A 231 0.63 10.55 10.10
N GLY A 232 0.64 11.76 10.65
CA GLY A 232 0.32 12.01 12.04
C GLY A 232 0.07 13.50 12.29
N ILE A 233 -0.64 13.82 13.35
CA ILE A 233 -0.80 15.19 13.83
C ILE A 233 0.32 15.48 14.82
N ASP A 234 0.97 16.63 14.67
CA ASP A 234 1.96 17.11 15.64
C ASP A 234 1.24 17.66 16.89
N ASP A 235 1.07 16.81 17.88
CA ASP A 235 0.42 17.10 19.14
C ASP A 235 1.12 16.42 20.33
N ALA A 236 0.57 16.60 21.53
CA ALA A 236 1.16 16.07 22.76
C ALA A 236 1.16 14.53 22.82
N GLU A 237 0.17 13.85 22.21
CA GLU A 237 0.13 12.38 22.17
C GLU A 237 1.27 11.85 21.31
N LEU A 238 1.34 12.29 20.05
CA LEU A 238 2.33 11.77 19.12
C LEU A 238 3.75 12.26 19.47
N GLY A 239 3.87 13.45 20.06
CA GLY A 239 5.14 14.00 20.56
C GLY A 239 5.72 13.27 21.77
N ALA A 240 4.91 12.46 22.49
CA ALA A 240 5.38 11.65 23.60
C ALA A 240 6.03 10.32 23.20
N LEU A 241 5.94 9.92 21.91
CA LEU A 241 6.48 8.66 21.43
C LEU A 241 7.99 8.79 21.17
N LEU A 242 8.77 7.95 21.83
CA LEU A 242 10.23 7.90 21.76
C LEU A 242 10.66 6.54 21.19
N ASP A 243 11.30 6.54 20.04
CA ASP A 243 11.82 5.32 19.42
C ASP A 243 13.01 4.78 20.20
N MET A 244 12.93 3.50 20.60
CA MET A 244 13.99 2.82 21.33
C MET A 244 15.15 2.35 20.47
N ASN A 245 15.04 2.42 19.15
CA ASN A 245 16.06 1.96 18.21
C ASN A 245 17.02 3.08 17.81
N THR A 246 16.86 4.28 18.33
CA THR A 246 17.73 5.42 18.02
C THR A 246 18.36 5.99 19.26
N ASP A 247 19.68 6.18 19.24
CA ASP A 247 20.46 6.85 20.29
C ASP A 247 20.31 8.38 20.24
N GLN A 248 19.76 8.89 19.16
CA GLN A 248 19.51 10.32 18.97
C GLN A 248 18.02 10.58 19.25
N PRO A 249 17.67 11.64 19.98
CA PRO A 249 16.32 12.13 19.94
C PRO A 249 16.02 12.46 18.48
N LEU A 250 15.29 11.57 17.81
CA LEU A 250 14.80 11.89 16.47
C LEU A 250 14.14 13.27 16.57
N PRO A 251 14.44 14.16 15.61
CA PRO A 251 13.71 15.40 15.59
C PRO A 251 12.24 15.04 15.45
N GLU A 252 11.60 15.05 16.59
CA GLU A 252 10.18 15.06 16.79
C GLU A 252 9.44 14.25 15.71
N MET A 253 9.33 12.94 15.90
CA MET A 253 8.62 12.02 15.02
C MET A 253 7.22 12.56 14.65
N SER A 254 6.56 13.24 15.59
CA SER A 254 5.29 13.94 15.36
C SER A 254 5.38 14.98 14.25
N LYS A 255 6.44 15.81 14.23
CA LYS A 255 6.66 16.81 13.17
C LYS A 255 6.96 16.16 11.82
N ASN A 256 7.71 15.04 11.81
CA ASN A 256 7.95 14.29 10.60
C ASN A 256 6.64 13.79 9.99
N ARG A 257 5.79 13.16 10.79
CA ARG A 257 4.48 12.63 10.35
C ARG A 257 3.51 13.75 9.94
N GLN A 258 3.50 14.86 10.67
CA GLN A 258 2.74 16.06 10.28
C GLN A 258 3.24 16.65 8.96
N GLY A 259 4.56 16.61 8.73
CA GLY A 259 5.17 17.06 7.47
C GLY A 259 4.69 16.21 6.28
N GLU A 260 4.57 14.90 6.45
CA GLU A 260 4.02 14.02 5.41
C GLU A 260 2.54 14.27 5.15
N LEU A 261 1.74 14.41 6.20
CA LEU A 261 0.33 14.81 6.07
C LEU A 261 0.20 16.12 5.29
N THR A 262 0.96 17.15 5.68
CA THR A 262 0.94 18.46 5.03
C THR A 262 1.36 18.37 3.56
N ALA A 263 2.37 17.57 3.25
CA ALA A 263 2.85 17.36 1.89
C ALA A 263 1.78 16.69 1.00
N LEU A 264 1.20 15.57 1.47
CA LEU A 264 0.19 14.79 0.73
C LEU A 264 -1.12 15.56 0.52
N THR A 265 -1.53 16.39 1.48
CA THR A 265 -2.76 17.20 1.39
C THR A 265 -2.55 18.53 0.67
N SER A 266 -1.32 18.83 0.25
CA SER A 266 -1.00 20.13 -0.37
C SER A 266 -1.55 20.27 -1.79
N PRO A 267 -2.01 21.48 -2.21
CA PRO A 267 -2.36 21.73 -3.61
C PRO A 267 -1.19 21.50 -4.58
N ARG A 268 0.06 21.72 -4.14
CA ARG A 268 1.26 21.49 -4.96
C ARG A 268 1.44 20.02 -5.34
N PHE A 269 1.20 19.10 -4.40
CA PHE A 269 1.27 17.66 -4.67
C PHE A 269 0.21 17.24 -5.70
N SER A 270 -1.03 17.64 -5.49
CA SER A 270 -2.13 17.39 -6.44
C SER A 270 -1.86 17.98 -7.83
N ALA A 271 -1.30 19.20 -7.89
CA ALA A 271 -0.92 19.85 -9.14
C ALA A 271 0.21 19.08 -9.87
N ALA A 272 1.20 18.59 -9.14
CA ALA A 272 2.29 17.81 -9.73
C ALA A 272 1.79 16.47 -10.32
N LEU A 273 0.94 15.74 -9.59
CA LEU A 273 0.30 14.51 -10.10
C LEU A 273 -0.47 14.77 -11.40
N LYS A 274 -1.26 15.84 -11.42
CA LYS A 274 -2.05 16.23 -12.59
C LYS A 274 -1.18 16.65 -13.78
N ALA A 275 -0.14 17.44 -13.54
CA ALA A 275 0.76 17.94 -14.60
C ALA A 275 1.51 16.80 -15.29
N ARG A 276 1.82 15.71 -14.56
CA ARG A 276 2.47 14.51 -15.07
C ARG A 276 1.51 13.44 -15.60
N ASN A 277 0.19 13.66 -15.47
CA ASN A 277 -0.83 12.66 -15.78
C ASN A 277 -0.61 11.32 -15.04
N VAL A 278 -0.13 11.37 -13.79
CA VAL A 278 0.12 10.17 -12.98
C VAL A 278 -1.18 9.45 -12.69
N VAL A 279 -1.21 8.15 -12.95
CA VAL A 279 -2.35 7.28 -12.65
C VAL A 279 -2.21 6.78 -11.22
N LEU A 280 -3.03 7.29 -10.31
CA LEU A 280 -3.08 6.75 -8.94
C LEU A 280 -3.84 5.43 -8.92
N LEU A 281 -3.22 4.42 -8.31
CA LEU A 281 -3.76 3.07 -8.12
C LEU A 281 -3.74 2.71 -6.63
N THR A 282 -4.60 1.78 -6.26
CA THR A 282 -4.59 1.14 -4.95
C THR A 282 -4.25 -0.35 -5.10
N TYR A 283 -3.89 -1.02 -4.00
CA TYR A 283 -3.72 -2.48 -4.01
C TYR A 283 -5.00 -3.20 -4.44
N ARG A 284 -6.17 -2.66 -4.09
CA ARG A 284 -7.46 -3.18 -4.59
C ARG A 284 -7.56 -3.13 -6.11
N ASP A 285 -7.10 -2.04 -6.73
CA ASP A 285 -7.10 -1.91 -8.19
C ASP A 285 -6.17 -2.93 -8.85
N LEU A 286 -4.96 -3.12 -8.30
CA LEU A 286 -4.01 -4.12 -8.79
C LEU A 286 -4.58 -5.53 -8.70
N ILE A 287 -5.09 -5.92 -7.53
CA ILE A 287 -5.71 -7.23 -7.32
C ILE A 287 -6.88 -7.45 -8.28
N SER A 288 -7.70 -6.42 -8.50
CA SER A 288 -8.84 -6.50 -9.42
C SER A 288 -8.43 -6.65 -10.89
N ARG A 289 -7.33 -5.99 -11.31
CA ARG A 289 -6.86 -5.98 -12.70
C ARG A 289 -6.00 -7.19 -13.04
N GLU A 290 -5.09 -7.56 -12.16
CA GLU A 290 -4.04 -8.54 -12.42
C GLU A 290 -4.30 -9.88 -11.75
N GLY A 291 -5.08 -9.89 -10.65
CA GLY A 291 -5.35 -11.05 -9.81
C GLY A 291 -4.17 -11.41 -8.89
N LEU A 292 -4.46 -12.17 -7.85
CA LEU A 292 -3.45 -12.60 -6.87
C LEU A 292 -2.37 -13.52 -7.45
N LYS A 293 -2.67 -14.21 -8.55
CA LYS A 293 -1.71 -15.09 -9.23
C LYS A 293 -0.58 -14.34 -9.95
N SER A 294 -0.72 -13.04 -10.16
CA SER A 294 0.32 -12.19 -10.76
C SER A 294 1.42 -11.82 -9.78
N MET A 295 1.18 -11.95 -8.48
CA MET A 295 2.18 -11.62 -7.44
C MET A 295 3.51 -12.33 -7.68
N ARG A 296 4.60 -11.58 -7.58
CA ARG A 296 5.97 -12.06 -7.70
C ARG A 296 6.80 -11.45 -6.57
N ARG A 297 7.73 -12.21 -6.03
CA ARG A 297 8.68 -11.67 -5.06
C ARG A 297 9.40 -10.46 -5.65
N PRO A 298 9.59 -9.40 -4.86
CA PRO A 298 10.50 -8.31 -5.24
C PRO A 298 11.87 -8.87 -5.57
N VAL A 299 12.53 -8.29 -6.59
CA VAL A 299 13.93 -8.60 -6.90
C VAL A 299 14.78 -7.83 -5.88
N GLU A 300 15.55 -8.55 -5.08
CA GLU A 300 16.47 -7.98 -4.08
C GLU A 300 17.68 -7.31 -4.74
#